data_9c0e65852cb3b9f6969164e9c0016322
#
_entry.id   9c0e65852cb3b9f6969164e9c0016322
#
_cell.length_a   1.000
_cell.length_b   1.000
_cell.length_c   1.000
_cell.angle_alpha   90.00
_cell.angle_beta   90.00
_cell.angle_gamma   90.00
#
_symmetry.space_group_name_H-M   'P 1'
#
loop_
_entity.id
_entity.type
_entity.pdbx_description
1 polymer ?
#
loop_
_entity_poly.entity_id
_entity_poly.type
_entity_poly.pdbx_seq_one_letter_code
_entity_poly.pdbx_strand_id
1 'polypeptide(L)'
;MDIQKILEELGLDTLPEKEQQKILEAMTISLTKRINVEILERLSDEDKEEFDNVRERGDVEEFNSFLRSKIDGYDEMLERVVEEFKKEMKANMEMLSKEN
;
A
#
# COMPACT_ATOMS: atom_id res chain seq x y z
N MET A 1 -5.71 5.83 -2.87
CA MET A 1 -5.89 4.69 -1.93
C MET A 1 -6.39 5.23 -0.61
N ASP A 2 -7.51 4.72 -0.13
CA ASP A 2 -8.12 5.18 1.11
C ASP A 2 -8.02 4.08 2.18
N ILE A 3 -7.04 4.23 3.08
CA ILE A 3 -6.77 3.26 4.14
C ILE A 3 -7.90 3.27 5.18
N GLN A 4 -8.51 4.42 5.41
CA GLN A 4 -9.66 4.53 6.32
C GLN A 4 -10.82 3.66 5.84
N LYS A 5 -11.07 3.64 4.54
CA LYS A 5 -12.09 2.80 3.94
C LYS A 5 -11.78 1.32 4.13
N ILE A 6 -10.50 0.94 4.07
CA ILE A 6 -10.07 -0.43 4.32
C ILE A 6 -10.39 -0.83 5.76
N LEU A 7 -10.15 0.07 6.73
CA LEU A 7 -10.52 -0.18 8.12
C LEU A 7 -12.02 -0.45 8.27
N GLU A 8 -12.85 0.35 7.61
CA GLU A 8 -14.30 0.19 7.65
C GLU A 8 -14.72 -1.16 7.06
N GLU A 9 -14.15 -1.54 5.93
CA GLU A 9 -14.45 -2.82 5.28
C GLU A 9 -14.05 -4.02 6.13
N LEU A 10 -13.01 -3.87 6.95
CA LEU A 10 -12.55 -4.92 7.85
C LEU A 10 -13.26 -4.92 9.21
N GLY A 11 -14.14 -3.94 9.43
CA GLY A 11 -14.86 -3.83 10.69
C GLY A 11 -14.01 -3.32 11.85
N LEU A 12 -12.90 -2.66 11.55
CA LEU A 12 -11.98 -2.14 12.55
C LEU A 12 -12.30 -0.72 13.00
N ASP A 13 -13.26 -0.08 12.35
CA ASP A 13 -13.67 1.28 12.64
C ASP A 13 -14.39 1.41 14.00
N THR A 14 -14.79 0.29 14.61
CA THR A 14 -15.42 0.24 15.93
C THR A 14 -14.42 0.22 17.09
N LEU A 15 -13.13 0.07 16.79
CA LEU A 15 -12.10 0.04 17.82
C LEU A 15 -11.81 1.44 18.38
N PRO A 16 -11.25 1.53 19.60
CA PRO A 16 -10.79 2.82 20.13
C PRO A 16 -9.83 3.53 19.18
N GLU A 17 -9.90 4.85 19.14
CA GLU A 17 -9.14 5.66 18.20
C GLU A 17 -7.64 5.37 18.23
N LYS A 18 -7.06 5.18 19.41
CA LYS A 18 -5.63 4.85 19.55
C LYS A 18 -5.26 3.55 18.86
N GLU A 19 -6.14 2.54 18.97
CA GLU A 19 -5.92 1.26 18.33
C GLU A 19 -6.08 1.36 16.83
N GLN A 20 -7.06 2.14 16.36
CA GLN A 20 -7.23 2.41 14.93
C GLN A 20 -5.98 3.05 14.34
N GLN A 21 -5.38 4.03 15.03
CA GLN A 21 -4.17 4.69 14.56
C GLN A 21 -2.99 3.73 14.45
N LYS A 22 -2.82 2.86 15.43
CA LYS A 22 -1.74 1.85 15.40
C LYS A 22 -1.92 0.90 14.22
N ILE A 23 -3.14 0.48 13.98
CA ILE A 23 -3.46 -0.41 12.86
C ILE A 23 -3.22 0.31 11.53
N LEU A 24 -3.65 1.57 11.41
CA LEU A 24 -3.42 2.38 10.22
C LEU A 24 -1.94 2.52 9.91
N GLU A 25 -1.12 2.79 10.92
CA GLU A 25 0.32 2.90 10.75
C GLU A 25 0.93 1.59 10.26
N ALA A 26 0.57 0.48 10.89
CA ALA A 26 1.06 -0.83 10.51
C ALA A 26 0.64 -1.20 9.09
N MET A 27 -0.61 -0.92 8.72
CA MET A 27 -1.14 -1.16 7.38
C MET A 27 -0.41 -0.32 6.34
N THR A 28 -0.19 0.95 6.63
CA THR A 28 0.50 1.87 5.73
C THR A 28 1.92 1.39 5.46
N ILE A 29 2.65 0.99 6.49
CA ILE A 29 4.01 0.47 6.36
C ILE A 29 4.01 -0.80 5.50
N SER A 30 3.10 -1.73 5.77
CA SER A 30 3.01 -2.99 5.04
C SER A 30 2.67 -2.76 3.55
N LEU A 31 1.68 -1.92 3.27
CA LEU A 31 1.30 -1.59 1.89
C LEU A 31 2.44 -0.90 1.15
N THR A 32 3.11 0.05 1.79
CA THR A 32 4.22 0.78 1.18
C THR A 32 5.34 -0.18 0.79
N LYS A 33 5.68 -1.12 1.65
CA LYS A 33 6.70 -2.14 1.34
C LYS A 33 6.31 -2.99 0.14
N ARG A 34 5.07 -3.45 0.08
CA ARG A 34 4.57 -4.26 -1.04
C ARG A 34 4.59 -3.49 -2.35
N ILE A 35 4.14 -2.25 -2.32
CA ILE A 35 4.13 -1.39 -3.50
C ILE A 35 5.56 -1.12 -3.98
N ASN A 36 6.48 -0.84 -3.07
CA ASN A 36 7.88 -0.61 -3.42
C ASN A 36 8.53 -1.83 -4.08
N VAL A 37 8.27 -3.02 -3.57
CA VAL A 37 8.77 -4.26 -4.17
C VAL A 37 8.27 -4.40 -5.61
N GLU A 38 6.98 -4.19 -5.84
CA GLU A 38 6.39 -4.27 -7.17
C GLU A 38 6.96 -3.22 -8.13
N ILE A 39 7.17 -2.01 -7.64
CA ILE A 39 7.78 -0.94 -8.43
C ILE A 39 9.20 -1.31 -8.84
N LEU A 40 10.02 -1.74 -7.88
CA LEU A 40 11.43 -2.05 -8.15
C LEU A 40 11.59 -3.24 -9.09
N GLU A 41 10.68 -4.20 -9.05
CA GLU A 41 10.69 -5.32 -9.98
C GLU A 41 10.42 -4.90 -11.42
N ARG A 42 9.71 -3.79 -11.62
CA ARG A 42 9.30 -3.32 -12.95
C ARG A 42 10.19 -2.25 -13.54
N LEU A 43 11.06 -1.64 -12.75
CA LEU A 43 11.96 -0.59 -13.23
C LEU A 43 13.29 -1.16 -13.72
N SER A 44 13.82 -0.55 -14.77
CA SER A 44 15.20 -0.82 -15.21
C SER A 44 16.19 -0.26 -14.19
N ASP A 45 17.44 -0.64 -14.26
CA ASP A 45 18.49 -0.12 -13.36
C ASP A 45 18.62 1.40 -13.46
N GLU A 46 18.53 1.94 -14.68
CA GLU A 46 18.55 3.38 -14.90
C GLU A 46 17.36 4.07 -14.27
N ASP A 47 16.19 3.49 -14.43
CA ASP A 47 14.95 4.05 -13.87
C ASP A 47 14.92 3.96 -12.34
N LYS A 48 15.58 2.98 -11.75
CA LYS A 48 15.71 2.87 -10.29
C LYS A 48 16.50 4.06 -9.72
N GLU A 49 17.55 4.50 -10.41
CA GLU A 49 18.31 5.67 -9.99
C GLU A 49 17.44 6.92 -10.06
N GLU A 50 16.68 7.08 -11.14
CA GLU A 50 15.78 8.21 -11.30
C GLU A 50 14.65 8.16 -10.26
N PHE A 51 14.16 6.97 -9.94
CA PHE A 51 13.16 6.75 -8.89
C PHE A 51 13.63 7.31 -7.55
N ASP A 52 14.88 7.03 -7.17
CA ASP A 52 15.44 7.52 -5.92
C ASP A 52 15.53 9.05 -5.92
N ASN A 53 15.93 9.65 -7.04
CA ASN A 53 16.03 11.10 -7.19
C ASN A 53 14.67 11.77 -7.08
N VAL A 54 13.67 11.22 -7.76
CA VAL A 54 12.30 11.76 -7.74
C VAL A 54 11.71 11.67 -6.34
N ARG A 55 11.94 10.56 -5.66
CA ARG A 55 11.48 10.37 -4.28
C ARG A 55 12.10 11.40 -3.33
N GLU A 56 13.39 11.68 -3.48
CA GLU A 56 14.09 12.65 -2.64
C GLU A 56 13.57 14.06 -2.84
N ARG A 57 13.11 14.42 -4.04
CA ARG A 57 12.55 15.74 -4.30
C ARG A 57 11.23 15.99 -3.56
N GLY A 58 10.52 14.93 -3.18
CA GLY A 58 9.33 15.04 -2.34
C GLY A 58 8.07 15.58 -3.00
N ASP A 59 8.08 15.77 -4.32
CA ASP A 59 6.89 16.19 -5.05
C ASP A 59 6.03 14.98 -5.41
N VAL A 60 4.87 14.87 -4.78
CA VAL A 60 3.97 13.72 -4.93
C VAL A 60 3.45 13.60 -6.36
N GLU A 61 3.10 14.70 -7.01
CA GLU A 61 2.61 14.69 -8.39
C GLU A 61 3.68 14.23 -9.36
N GLU A 62 4.90 14.73 -9.20
CA GLU A 62 6.06 14.33 -10.01
C GLU A 62 6.34 12.83 -9.84
N PHE A 63 6.32 12.37 -8.60
CA PHE A 63 6.55 10.97 -8.26
C PHE A 63 5.52 10.05 -8.93
N ASN A 64 4.25 10.38 -8.81
CA ASN A 64 3.18 9.59 -9.43
C ASN A 64 3.25 9.61 -10.95
N SER A 65 3.53 10.79 -11.55
CA SER A 65 3.66 10.92 -12.99
C SER A 65 4.84 10.09 -13.51
N PHE A 66 5.95 10.12 -12.79
CA PHE A 66 7.13 9.32 -13.13
C PHE A 66 6.78 7.83 -13.17
N LEU A 67 6.13 7.33 -12.12
CA LEU A 67 5.78 5.91 -12.04
C LEU A 67 4.80 5.50 -13.14
N ARG A 68 3.81 6.33 -13.44
CA ARG A 68 2.86 6.04 -14.52
C ARG A 68 3.53 6.02 -15.88
N SER A 69 4.54 6.87 -16.08
CA SER A 69 5.26 6.92 -17.36
C SER A 69 6.20 5.74 -17.55
N LYS A 70 6.71 5.16 -16.48
CA LYS A 70 7.70 4.09 -16.54
C LYS A 70 7.11 2.68 -16.38
N ILE A 71 5.96 2.57 -15.75
CA ILE A 71 5.35 1.27 -15.47
C ILE A 71 4.00 1.18 -16.18
N ASP A 72 3.92 0.29 -17.16
CA ASP A 72 2.67 0.00 -17.84
C ASP A 72 1.70 -0.66 -16.86
N GLY A 73 0.47 -0.15 -16.81
CA GLY A 73 -0.54 -0.68 -15.90
C GLY A 73 -0.26 -0.39 -14.43
N TYR A 74 0.36 0.76 -14.14
CA TYR A 74 0.69 1.14 -12.77
C TYR A 74 -0.55 1.19 -11.87
N ASP A 75 -1.62 1.83 -12.34
CA ASP A 75 -2.85 1.96 -11.56
C ASP A 75 -3.49 0.60 -11.27
N GLU A 76 -3.51 -0.30 -12.27
CA GLU A 76 -4.02 -1.66 -12.10
C GLU A 76 -3.17 -2.46 -11.13
N MET A 77 -1.86 -2.26 -11.16
CA MET A 77 -0.94 -2.90 -10.22
C MET A 77 -1.24 -2.47 -8.79
N LEU A 78 -1.46 -1.17 -8.57
CA LEU A 78 -1.82 -0.65 -7.26
C LEU A 78 -3.14 -1.25 -6.76
N GLU A 79 -4.16 -1.31 -7.61
CA GLU A 79 -5.44 -1.90 -7.25
C GLU A 79 -5.29 -3.36 -6.85
N ARG A 80 -4.49 -4.12 -7.61
CA ARG A 80 -4.23 -5.53 -7.31
C ARG A 80 -3.54 -5.70 -5.95
N VAL A 81 -2.51 -4.90 -5.68
CA VAL A 81 -1.78 -4.97 -4.42
C VAL A 81 -2.72 -4.68 -3.23
N VAL A 82 -3.55 -3.65 -3.36
CA VAL A 82 -4.51 -3.27 -2.32
C VAL A 82 -5.53 -4.40 -2.10
N GLU A 83 -6.06 -4.99 -3.17
CA GLU A 83 -7.04 -6.07 -3.06
C GLU A 83 -6.44 -7.31 -2.42
N GLU A 84 -5.23 -7.69 -2.80
CA GLU A 84 -4.52 -8.82 -2.18
C GLU A 84 -4.27 -8.57 -0.69
N PHE A 85 -3.88 -7.34 -0.36
CA PHE A 85 -3.66 -6.94 1.03
C PHE A 85 -4.93 -7.06 1.86
N LYS A 86 -6.06 -6.56 1.33
CA LYS A 86 -7.36 -6.66 2.01
C LYS A 86 -7.76 -8.10 2.27
N LYS A 87 -7.57 -8.98 1.28
CA LYS A 87 -7.89 -10.40 1.41
C LYS A 87 -7.06 -11.06 2.51
N GLU A 88 -5.77 -10.76 2.56
CA GLU A 88 -4.89 -11.30 3.59
C GLU A 88 -5.27 -10.80 4.98
N MET A 89 -5.55 -9.53 5.11
CA MET A 89 -5.96 -8.93 6.39
C MET A 89 -7.26 -9.56 6.88
N LYS A 90 -8.22 -9.72 5.98
CA LYS A 90 -9.51 -10.34 6.32
C LYS A 90 -9.33 -11.79 6.78
N ALA A 91 -8.51 -12.56 6.07
CA ALA A 91 -8.22 -13.93 6.43
C ALA A 91 -7.55 -14.04 7.80
N ASN A 92 -6.58 -13.15 8.07
CA ASN A 92 -5.89 -13.11 9.36
C ASN A 92 -6.85 -12.76 10.50
N MET A 93 -7.77 -11.86 10.28
CA MET A 93 -8.77 -11.49 11.28
C MET A 93 -9.75 -12.64 11.55
N GLU A 94 -10.16 -13.36 10.52
CA GLU A 94 -11.02 -14.54 10.67
C GLU A 94 -10.33 -15.62 11.48
N MET A 95 -9.03 -15.83 11.25
CA MET A 95 -8.24 -16.79 12.05
C MET A 95 -8.18 -16.39 13.52
N LEU A 96 -7.95 -15.11 13.79
CA LEU A 96 -7.92 -14.60 15.17
C LEU A 96 -9.27 -14.75 15.86
N SER A 97 -10.36 -14.53 15.14
CA SER A 97 -11.72 -14.73 15.67
C SER A 97 -11.99 -16.18 16.03
N LYS A 98 -11.45 -17.13 15.26
CA LYS A 98 -11.66 -18.56 15.49
C LYS A 98 -10.87 -19.09 16.66
N GLU A 99 -9.78 -18.45 17.05
CA GLU A 99 -8.96 -18.87 18.18
C GLU A 99 -9.55 -18.48 19.53
N ASN A 100 -10.55 -17.62 19.52
CA ASN A 100 -11.29 -17.23 20.71
C ASN A 100 -12.56 -18.06 20.83
#